data_3e16faac87c92d8c90ba7d4fcc491b19
#
_entry.id   3e16faac87c92d8c90ba7d4fcc491b19
#
_cell.length_a   1.000
_cell.length_b   1.000
_cell.length_c   1.000
_cell.angle_alpha   90.00
_cell.angle_beta   90.00
_cell.angle_gamma   90.00
#
_symmetry.space_group_name_H-M   'P 1'
#
loop_
_entity.id
_entity.type
_entity.pdbx_description
1 polymer ?
#
loop_
_entity_poly.entity_id
_entity_poly.type
_entity_poly.pdbx_seq_one_letter_code
_entity_poly.pdbx_strand_id
1 'polypeptide(L)'
;DIIVAGKGLGGGMPIGAFIASYEMMALLKENPKLGHITTFGGHPVIATAALATINELTSSTLMTETLEKEKLFRSLLNHKAIKEIRGRGLMLALLMESPEIATEVILKCLDKGLILFWLLFEGRAIRITPPLTITNSEIKKGCQLLLETIDEVTR
;
A
#
# COMPACT_ATOMS: atom_id res chain seq x y z
N ASP A 1 19.39 8.25 -7.15
CA ASP A 1 20.39 8.91 -6.31
C ASP A 1 20.09 8.73 -4.83
N ILE A 2 18.84 8.93 -4.40
CA ILE A 2 18.41 8.76 -3.00
C ILE A 2 17.17 7.87 -2.96
N ILE A 3 17.19 6.84 -2.11
CA ILE A 3 16.04 6.00 -1.81
C ILE A 3 15.49 6.40 -0.44
N VAL A 4 14.19 6.63 -0.36
CA VAL A 4 13.47 6.88 0.90
C VAL A 4 12.52 5.71 1.16
N ALA A 5 12.61 5.11 2.34
CA ALA A 5 11.81 3.97 2.75
C ALA A 5 11.21 4.18 4.14
N GLY A 6 10.05 3.59 4.37
CA GLY A 6 9.36 3.71 5.66
C GLY A 6 8.16 2.77 5.72
N LYS A 7 7.21 3.05 6.63
CA LYS A 7 5.96 2.28 6.78
C LYS A 7 6.19 0.77 6.85
N GLY A 8 5.84 0.04 5.80
CA GLY A 8 6.00 -1.42 5.70
C GLY A 8 7.42 -1.93 5.97
N LEU A 9 8.46 -1.11 5.77
CA LEU A 9 9.84 -1.48 6.10
C LEU A 9 9.98 -1.94 7.56
N GLY A 10 9.24 -1.35 8.48
CA GLY A 10 9.34 -1.65 9.91
C GLY A 10 8.63 -2.92 10.36
N GLY A 11 7.87 -3.59 9.50
CA GLY A 11 7.11 -4.80 9.89
C GLY A 11 6.15 -4.56 11.06
N GLY A 12 5.58 -3.35 11.17
CA GLY A 12 4.73 -2.91 12.27
C GLY A 12 5.41 -1.94 13.24
N MET A 13 6.74 -1.81 13.21
CA MET A 13 7.48 -0.83 14.01
C MET A 13 7.65 0.49 13.25
N PRO A 14 7.62 1.65 13.94
CA PRO A 14 7.78 2.95 13.30
C PRO A 14 9.22 3.15 12.82
N ILE A 15 9.43 3.30 11.51
CA ILE A 15 10.74 3.50 10.91
C ILE A 15 10.66 4.45 9.71
N GLY A 16 11.73 5.21 9.53
CA GLY A 16 12.05 5.90 8.29
C GLY A 16 13.53 5.73 8.00
N ALA A 17 13.86 5.55 6.73
CA ALA A 17 15.24 5.45 6.26
C ALA A 17 15.40 6.22 4.96
N PHE A 18 16.57 6.82 4.76
CA PHE A 18 17.02 7.25 3.44
C PHE A 18 18.40 6.67 3.18
N ILE A 19 18.65 6.31 1.93
CA ILE A 19 19.86 5.62 1.49
C ILE A 19 20.40 6.41 0.31
N ALA A 20 21.67 6.79 0.38
CA ALA A 20 22.37 7.50 -0.68
C ALA A 20 23.82 7.00 -0.81
N SER A 21 24.56 7.53 -1.79
CA SER A 21 25.97 7.20 -1.94
C SER A 21 26.79 7.66 -0.72
N TYR A 22 27.96 7.07 -0.54
CA TYR A 22 28.87 7.47 0.56
C TYR A 22 29.22 8.96 0.48
N GLU A 23 29.47 9.47 -0.71
CA GLU A 23 29.82 10.88 -0.96
C GLU A 23 28.69 11.82 -0.50
N MET A 24 27.43 11.50 -0.82
CA MET A 24 26.27 12.28 -0.37
C MET A 24 26.11 12.19 1.15
N MET A 25 26.23 11.00 1.73
CA MET A 25 26.11 10.81 3.17
C MET A 25 27.25 11.49 3.93
N ALA A 26 28.45 11.58 3.35
CA ALA A 26 29.59 12.24 3.96
C ALA A 26 29.38 13.76 4.16
N LEU A 27 28.53 14.40 3.37
CA LEU A 27 28.17 15.81 3.54
C LEU A 27 27.46 16.10 4.88
N LEU A 28 26.88 15.08 5.50
CA LEU A 28 26.19 15.20 6.78
C LEU A 28 27.12 15.08 8.01
N LYS A 29 28.43 14.88 7.81
CA LYS A 29 29.39 14.72 8.92
C LYS A 29 29.71 16.02 9.62
N GLU A 30 29.71 17.13 8.85
CA GLU A 30 30.13 18.44 9.31
C GLU A 30 29.14 19.53 8.86
N ASN A 31 29.11 20.66 9.60
CA ASN A 31 28.33 21.86 9.27
C ASN A 31 26.81 21.65 9.05
N PRO A 32 26.06 21.28 10.07
CA PRO A 32 26.41 21.10 11.46
C PRO A 32 26.93 19.69 11.78
N LYS A 33 27.83 19.56 12.73
CA LYS A 33 28.21 18.24 13.26
C LYS A 33 26.95 17.50 13.72
N LEU A 34 26.87 16.22 13.34
CA LEU A 34 25.74 15.35 13.71
C LEU A 34 24.38 15.82 13.15
N GLY A 35 24.35 16.57 12.06
CA GLY A 35 23.14 17.12 11.46
C GLY A 35 22.12 16.07 10.97
N HIS A 36 22.52 14.80 10.95
CA HIS A 36 21.68 13.65 10.59
C HIS A 36 21.10 12.91 11.81
N ILE A 37 21.44 13.29 13.03
CA ILE A 37 21.01 12.58 14.24
C ILE A 37 19.52 12.84 14.51
N THR A 38 18.81 11.77 14.85
CA THR A 38 17.48 11.80 15.45
C THR A 38 17.50 11.02 16.77
N THR A 39 16.60 11.33 17.70
CA THR A 39 16.57 10.71 19.04
C THR A 39 16.50 9.18 18.97
N PHE A 40 15.75 8.62 18.03
CA PHE A 40 15.55 7.18 17.88
C PHE A 40 16.21 6.60 16.61
N GLY A 41 17.08 7.37 15.94
CA GLY A 41 17.82 6.90 14.76
C GLY A 41 18.71 5.70 15.10
N GLY A 42 18.58 4.63 14.36
CA GLY A 42 19.31 3.39 14.58
C GLY A 42 18.88 2.59 15.81
N HIS A 43 17.69 2.82 16.35
CA HIS A 43 17.18 2.08 17.51
C HIS A 43 17.20 0.57 17.24
N PRO A 44 17.84 -0.29 18.09
CA PRO A 44 18.12 -1.68 17.76
C PRO A 44 16.86 -2.53 17.54
N VAL A 45 15.81 -2.30 18.32
CA VAL A 45 14.54 -3.05 18.15
C VAL A 45 13.91 -2.74 16.80
N ILE A 46 13.86 -1.47 16.41
CA ILE A 46 13.28 -1.04 15.12
C ILE A 46 14.14 -1.52 13.96
N ALA A 47 15.47 -1.43 14.06
CA ALA A 47 16.39 -1.93 13.05
C ALA A 47 16.29 -3.46 12.86
N THR A 48 16.14 -4.22 13.96
CA THR A 48 15.93 -5.66 13.92
C THR A 48 14.59 -6.04 13.26
N ALA A 49 13.52 -5.30 13.56
CA ALA A 49 12.22 -5.49 12.91
C ALA A 49 12.30 -5.23 11.39
N ALA A 50 12.99 -4.17 10.98
CA ALA A 50 13.21 -3.87 9.56
C ALA A 50 14.04 -4.97 8.88
N LEU A 51 15.08 -5.47 9.52
CA LEU A 51 15.89 -6.57 9.00
C LEU A 51 15.07 -7.85 8.82
N ALA A 52 14.24 -8.20 9.81
CA ALA A 52 13.34 -9.35 9.70
C ALA A 52 12.36 -9.20 8.53
N THR A 53 11.79 -8.01 8.35
CA THR A 53 10.89 -7.70 7.23
C THR A 53 11.60 -7.85 5.87
N ILE A 54 12.82 -7.32 5.74
CA ILE A 54 13.61 -7.44 4.50
C ILE A 54 13.92 -8.92 4.23
N ASN A 55 14.36 -9.67 5.25
CA ASN A 55 14.67 -11.09 5.11
C ASN A 55 13.44 -11.89 4.64
N GLU A 56 12.27 -11.66 5.24
CA GLU A 56 11.02 -12.30 4.82
C GLU A 56 10.68 -11.98 3.36
N LEU A 57 10.74 -10.71 2.96
CA LEU A 57 10.44 -10.29 1.60
C LEU A 57 11.42 -10.87 0.56
N THR A 58 12.70 -11.01 0.91
CA THR A 58 13.74 -11.48 -0.03
C THR A 58 13.86 -13.00 -0.09
N SER A 59 13.46 -13.70 0.95
CA SER A 59 13.51 -15.17 1.02
C SER A 59 12.20 -15.87 0.62
N SER A 60 11.11 -15.12 0.48
CA SER A 60 9.79 -15.63 0.09
C SER A 60 9.40 -15.28 -1.34
N THR A 61 8.27 -15.82 -1.80
CA THR A 61 7.66 -15.50 -3.10
C THR A 61 6.74 -14.28 -3.08
N LEU A 62 6.57 -13.64 -1.91
CA LEU A 62 5.60 -12.55 -1.71
C LEU A 62 5.72 -11.43 -2.76
N MET A 63 6.96 -11.00 -3.08
CA MET A 63 7.16 -9.93 -4.05
C MET A 63 6.79 -10.34 -5.48
N THR A 64 7.12 -11.57 -5.89
CA THR A 64 6.83 -12.08 -7.23
C THR A 64 5.35 -12.36 -7.42
N GLU A 65 4.66 -12.83 -6.38
CA GLU A 65 3.22 -13.08 -6.40
C GLU A 65 2.37 -11.81 -6.56
N THR A 66 2.89 -10.63 -6.18
CA THR A 66 2.11 -9.39 -6.25
C THR A 66 1.62 -9.07 -7.66
N LEU A 67 2.40 -9.38 -8.70
CA LEU A 67 2.03 -9.13 -10.09
C LEU A 67 0.92 -10.09 -10.57
N GLU A 68 0.95 -11.34 -10.14
CA GLU A 68 -0.12 -12.29 -10.45
C GLU A 68 -1.42 -11.95 -9.69
N LYS A 69 -1.31 -11.54 -8.44
CA LYS A 69 -2.44 -11.05 -7.65
C LYS A 69 -3.04 -9.75 -8.26
N GLU A 70 -2.21 -8.84 -8.77
CA GLU A 70 -2.66 -7.68 -9.53
C GLU A 70 -3.49 -8.07 -10.75
N LYS A 71 -3.00 -9.02 -11.57
CA LYS A 71 -3.74 -9.52 -12.73
C LYS A 71 -5.10 -10.08 -12.33
N LEU A 72 -5.14 -10.82 -11.21
CA LEU A 72 -6.39 -11.36 -10.68
C LEU A 72 -7.37 -10.25 -10.28
N PHE A 73 -6.92 -9.24 -9.52
CA PHE A 73 -7.75 -8.08 -9.19
C PHE A 73 -8.31 -7.40 -10.44
N ARG A 74 -7.46 -7.11 -11.43
CA ARG A 74 -7.86 -6.44 -12.66
C ARG A 74 -8.85 -7.28 -13.48
N SER A 75 -8.71 -8.60 -13.48
CA SER A 75 -9.64 -9.50 -14.21
C SER A 75 -11.03 -9.59 -13.56
N LEU A 76 -11.09 -9.44 -12.22
CA LEU A 76 -12.33 -9.53 -11.47
C LEU A 76 -13.06 -8.18 -11.38
N LEU A 77 -12.34 -7.08 -11.26
CA LEU A 77 -12.90 -5.74 -11.07
C LEU A 77 -13.32 -5.11 -12.41
N ASN A 78 -14.31 -5.72 -13.05
CA ASN A 78 -14.89 -5.23 -14.30
C ASN A 78 -16.34 -4.79 -14.06
N HIS A 79 -16.62 -3.47 -14.08
CA HIS A 79 -17.93 -2.90 -13.88
C HIS A 79 -18.06 -1.53 -14.58
N LYS A 80 -19.25 -1.20 -15.11
CA LYS A 80 -19.52 0.05 -15.85
C LYS A 80 -19.22 1.34 -15.06
N ALA A 81 -19.38 1.30 -13.74
CA ALA A 81 -19.11 2.43 -12.84
C ALA A 81 -17.61 2.60 -12.51
N ILE A 82 -16.79 1.61 -12.80
CA ILE A 82 -15.34 1.69 -12.67
C ILE A 82 -14.78 2.35 -13.93
N LYS A 83 -14.22 3.54 -13.80
CA LYS A 83 -13.66 4.28 -14.93
C LYS A 83 -12.24 3.86 -15.26
N GLU A 84 -11.46 3.52 -14.25
CA GLU A 84 -10.05 3.15 -14.41
C GLU A 84 -9.54 2.39 -13.17
N ILE A 85 -8.56 1.51 -13.36
CA ILE A 85 -7.78 0.91 -12.28
C ILE A 85 -6.33 1.32 -12.45
N ARG A 86 -5.83 2.16 -11.54
CA ARG A 86 -4.43 2.62 -11.50
C ARG A 86 -3.64 1.85 -10.47
N GLY A 87 -2.32 1.88 -10.62
CA GLY A 87 -1.39 1.29 -9.66
C GLY A 87 -0.65 0.08 -10.21
N ARG A 88 0.11 -0.57 -9.32
CA ARG A 88 0.93 -1.75 -9.64
C ARG A 88 1.00 -2.69 -8.45
N GLY A 89 1.04 -3.99 -8.71
CA GLY A 89 1.06 -5.02 -7.67
C GLY A 89 -0.18 -4.93 -6.79
N LEU A 90 0.01 -4.91 -5.48
CA LEU A 90 -1.06 -4.78 -4.50
C LEU A 90 -1.23 -3.33 -3.97
N MET A 91 -0.85 -2.35 -4.76
CA MET A 91 -1.14 -0.94 -4.50
C MET A 91 -1.99 -0.39 -5.65
N LEU A 92 -3.30 -0.60 -5.56
CA LEU A 92 -4.26 -0.26 -6.60
C LEU A 92 -5.22 0.83 -6.15
N ALA A 93 -5.68 1.63 -7.11
CA ALA A 93 -6.71 2.64 -6.97
C ALA A 93 -7.81 2.38 -8.01
N LEU A 94 -9.04 2.21 -7.54
CA LEU A 94 -10.23 2.03 -8.36
C LEU A 94 -10.93 3.38 -8.50
N LEU A 95 -10.91 3.96 -9.70
CA LEU A 95 -11.52 5.26 -9.94
C LEU A 95 -12.99 5.12 -10.29
N MET A 96 -13.83 5.73 -9.47
CA MET A 96 -15.27 5.83 -9.67
C MET A 96 -15.62 7.09 -10.48
N GLU A 97 -16.89 7.29 -10.78
CA GLU A 97 -17.37 8.46 -11.52
C GLU A 97 -17.29 9.75 -10.70
N SER A 98 -17.59 9.67 -9.40
CA SER A 98 -17.55 10.82 -8.50
C SER A 98 -17.03 10.46 -7.10
N PRO A 99 -16.58 11.46 -6.32
CA PRO A 99 -16.16 11.26 -4.92
C PRO A 99 -17.29 10.75 -4.02
N GLU A 100 -18.53 11.15 -4.28
CA GLU A 100 -19.71 10.75 -3.51
C GLU A 100 -19.95 9.24 -3.66
N ILE A 101 -19.90 8.73 -4.89
CA ILE A 101 -20.02 7.28 -5.18
C ILE A 101 -18.89 6.50 -4.50
N ALA A 102 -17.65 6.98 -4.63
CA ALA A 102 -16.51 6.33 -4.00
C ALA A 102 -16.68 6.24 -2.47
N THR A 103 -17.12 7.33 -1.86
CA THR A 103 -17.36 7.41 -0.40
C THR A 103 -18.48 6.46 0.02
N GLU A 104 -19.60 6.46 -0.67
CA GLU A 104 -20.72 5.57 -0.34
C GLU A 104 -20.35 4.10 -0.46
N VAL A 105 -19.63 3.73 -1.53
CA VAL A 105 -19.11 2.36 -1.71
C VAL A 105 -18.18 1.96 -0.55
N ILE A 106 -17.23 2.83 -0.16
CA ILE A 106 -16.30 2.55 0.95
C ILE A 106 -17.07 2.31 2.26
N LEU A 107 -18.02 3.17 2.59
CA LEU A 107 -18.80 3.06 3.83
C LEU A 107 -19.68 1.80 3.85
N LYS A 108 -20.40 1.52 2.76
CA LYS A 108 -21.20 0.28 2.66
C LYS A 108 -20.35 -1.00 2.67
N CYS A 109 -19.16 -0.97 2.06
CA CYS A 109 -18.22 -2.09 2.16
C CYS A 109 -17.76 -2.32 3.61
N LEU A 110 -17.52 -1.25 4.36
CA LEU A 110 -17.15 -1.35 5.78
C LEU A 110 -18.24 -2.03 6.59
N ASP A 111 -19.52 -1.67 6.39
CA ASP A 111 -20.67 -2.32 7.04
C ASP A 111 -20.78 -3.81 6.72
N LYS A 112 -20.31 -4.22 5.55
CA LYS A 112 -20.25 -5.61 5.09
C LYS A 112 -18.96 -6.35 5.48
N GLY A 113 -18.06 -5.71 6.25
CA GLY A 113 -16.80 -6.28 6.73
C GLY A 113 -15.64 -6.23 5.74
N LEU A 114 -15.73 -5.41 4.68
CA LEU A 114 -14.64 -5.14 3.76
C LEU A 114 -14.09 -3.74 4.00
N ILE A 115 -12.87 -3.65 4.56
CA ILE A 115 -12.21 -2.38 4.84
C ILE A 115 -11.50 -1.88 3.58
N LEU A 116 -12.01 -0.78 3.04
CA LEU A 116 -11.39 -0.03 1.95
C LEU A 116 -11.03 1.38 2.45
N PHE A 117 -10.31 2.18 1.65
CA PHE A 117 -9.88 3.49 2.10
C PHE A 117 -9.89 4.51 0.96
N TRP A 118 -10.02 5.78 1.31
CA TRP A 118 -9.90 6.92 0.40
C TRP A 118 -8.45 7.17 -0.01
N LEU A 119 -8.26 7.87 -1.12
CA LEU A 119 -6.98 8.51 -1.46
C LEU A 119 -7.04 10.01 -1.15
N LEU A 120 -5.94 10.54 -0.58
CA LEU A 120 -5.89 11.92 -0.07
C LEU A 120 -6.08 12.99 -1.16
N PHE A 121 -5.61 12.73 -2.37
CA PHE A 121 -5.55 13.73 -3.45
C PHE A 121 -6.42 13.37 -4.66
N GLU A 122 -7.14 12.26 -4.62
CA GLU A 122 -8.10 11.84 -5.64
C GLU A 122 -9.34 11.28 -4.95
N GLY A 123 -10.33 12.12 -4.73
CA GLY A 123 -11.55 11.77 -4.00
C GLY A 123 -12.39 10.68 -4.66
N ARG A 124 -12.26 10.50 -5.98
CA ARG A 124 -12.98 9.45 -6.73
C ARG A 124 -12.35 8.06 -6.55
N ALA A 125 -11.20 7.98 -5.92
CA ALA A 125 -10.43 6.75 -5.85
C ALA A 125 -10.72 5.94 -4.59
N ILE A 126 -11.06 4.68 -4.77
CA ILE A 126 -11.09 3.66 -3.73
C ILE A 126 -9.75 2.94 -3.71
N ARG A 127 -9.03 3.01 -2.59
CA ARG A 127 -7.74 2.37 -2.42
C ARG A 127 -7.88 0.89 -2.09
N ILE A 128 -7.17 0.05 -2.83
CA ILE A 128 -7.07 -1.40 -2.62
C ILE A 128 -5.61 -1.72 -2.31
N THR A 129 -5.31 -1.96 -1.03
CA THR A 129 -3.95 -2.24 -0.54
C THR A 129 -3.97 -3.37 0.49
N PRO A 130 -4.31 -4.59 0.07
CA PRO A 130 -4.31 -5.74 0.96
C PRO A 130 -2.89 -6.12 1.38
N PRO A 131 -2.72 -6.93 2.44
CA PRO A 131 -1.42 -7.49 2.80
C PRO A 131 -0.87 -8.35 1.66
N LEU A 132 0.47 -8.44 1.54
CA LEU A 132 1.12 -9.26 0.50
C LEU A 132 0.74 -10.75 0.60
N THR A 133 0.38 -11.20 1.80
CA THR A 133 -0.04 -12.57 2.11
C THR A 133 -1.47 -12.91 1.71
N ILE A 134 -2.25 -11.95 1.18
CA ILE A 134 -3.63 -12.20 0.74
C ILE A 134 -3.69 -13.38 -0.23
N THR A 135 -4.65 -14.28 -0.01
CA THR A 135 -4.87 -15.44 -0.87
C THR A 135 -5.77 -15.11 -2.07
N ASN A 136 -5.68 -15.92 -3.12
CA ASN A 136 -6.56 -15.77 -4.29
C ASN A 136 -8.04 -15.93 -3.93
N SER A 137 -8.36 -16.73 -2.92
CA SER A 137 -9.74 -16.91 -2.45
C SER A 137 -10.28 -15.66 -1.76
N GLU A 138 -9.45 -15.00 -0.94
CA GLU A 138 -9.79 -13.73 -0.29
C GLU A 138 -9.93 -12.60 -1.32
N ILE A 139 -9.06 -12.55 -2.33
CA ILE A 139 -9.17 -11.60 -3.46
C ILE A 139 -10.51 -11.76 -4.15
N LYS A 140 -10.90 -12.99 -4.51
CA LYS A 140 -12.19 -13.27 -5.16
C LYS A 140 -13.36 -12.83 -4.30
N LYS A 141 -13.35 -13.18 -3.01
CA LYS A 141 -14.39 -12.81 -2.07
C LYS A 141 -14.50 -11.29 -1.91
N GLY A 142 -13.37 -10.60 -1.73
CA GLY A 142 -13.34 -9.14 -1.59
C GLY A 142 -13.81 -8.42 -2.86
N CYS A 143 -13.38 -8.86 -4.04
CA CYS A 143 -13.83 -8.31 -5.31
C CYS A 143 -15.33 -8.51 -5.53
N GLN A 144 -15.86 -9.69 -5.24
CA GLN A 144 -17.28 -9.96 -5.35
C GLN A 144 -18.11 -9.02 -4.47
N LEU A 145 -17.76 -8.91 -3.19
CA LEU A 145 -18.45 -8.03 -2.24
C LEU A 145 -18.38 -6.55 -2.66
N LEU A 146 -17.22 -6.12 -3.18
CA LEU A 146 -17.04 -4.77 -3.70
C LEU A 146 -17.94 -4.52 -4.92
N LEU A 147 -18.01 -5.43 -5.89
CA LEU A 147 -18.86 -5.29 -7.08
C LEU A 147 -20.35 -5.28 -6.72
N GLU A 148 -20.81 -6.17 -5.83
CA GLU A 148 -22.18 -6.18 -5.31
C GLU A 148 -22.52 -4.83 -4.64
N THR A 149 -21.57 -4.25 -3.91
CA THR A 149 -21.76 -2.95 -3.26
C THR A 149 -21.79 -1.79 -4.27
N ILE A 150 -20.95 -1.86 -5.31
CA ILE A 150 -21.01 -0.88 -6.42
C ILE A 150 -22.37 -0.95 -7.13
N ASP A 151 -22.90 -2.13 -7.38
CA ASP A 151 -24.23 -2.31 -7.96
C ASP A 151 -25.33 -1.68 -7.10
N GLU A 152 -25.25 -1.81 -5.79
CA GLU A 152 -26.23 -1.22 -4.86
C GLU A 152 -26.19 0.32 -4.84
N VAL A 153 -25.01 0.90 -5.01
CA VAL A 153 -24.80 2.36 -4.98
C VAL A 153 -25.12 3.01 -6.32
N THR A 154 -24.96 2.29 -7.41
CA THR A 154 -25.07 2.87 -8.78
C THR A 154 -26.33 2.46 -9.54
N ARG A 155 -27.30 1.88 -8.84
CA ARG A 155 -28.69 1.61 -9.34
C ARG A 155 -29.56 2.89 -9.36
#